data_3b09555b396836443c6ebd49f91f91ed
#
_entry.id   3b09555b396836443c6ebd49f91f91ed
#
_cell.length_a   1.000
_cell.length_b   1.000
_cell.length_c   1.000
_cell.angle_alpha   90.00
_cell.angle_beta   90.00
_cell.angle_gamma   90.00
#
_symmetry.space_group_name_H-M   'P 1'
#
loop_
_entity.id
_entity.type
_entity.pdbx_description
1 polymer ?
#
loop_
_entity_poly.entity_id
_entity_poly.type
_entity_poly.pdbx_seq_one_letter_code
_entity_poly.pdbx_strand_id
1 'polypeptide(L)'
;MAVPTFVDRVVLHVTAGRGGNGVASVHREKFKPLGGPDGGNGGPGGSVILRVEPDVTTLIDYHHSPHRRAEHGGHGAGGHRNGAHGADLVLSVPDGTVVTDEHGNVLADMVGPGTEMVVAEGGRGGLGNAALASSKRKAPGFALLGEPGEDRTITLELKVVADIGLVGFPSAGKSSLIAALSRARPKIADYPFTTLVPNLGVVTAGDVTFTVADVPGLIEGASEGKGLGHDFLRHVERCAALVHVVDMATMEPGRNPLGDLDVIEGELSRYGGLEDRPRLVALNKVDVPDARDLADIVREDFDARGLRTFEVSAASHEGLRELSFAMAEIVSQARRDRPVSEATRIVLRPSTAAGGPEFTIKETGEGWRVRGEKPERWVRQTDFGNDEAVGFLADRLNRLGVEDKLLELGAEEGDTVLIGEADNAVVFDFKPMMEAGAELLSRRGEDHRFEQQRQAAMRRRAIDEAFRTRAPGETRADVARRLAEAGTIELDDETRRELDLGWDEEDPGTDAGDDQR
;
A
#
# COMPACT_ATOMS: atom_id res chain seq x y z
N MET A 1 20.58 -21.36 1.82
CA MET A 1 20.24 -20.40 2.90
C MET A 1 19.04 -20.97 3.63
N ALA A 2 19.04 -21.03 4.97
CA ALA A 2 17.87 -21.47 5.72
C ALA A 2 16.80 -20.40 5.56
N VAL A 3 15.59 -20.82 5.18
CA VAL A 3 14.42 -19.91 5.07
C VAL A 3 14.10 -19.43 6.49
N PRO A 4 13.99 -18.10 6.73
CA PRO A 4 13.57 -17.61 8.04
C PRO A 4 12.15 -18.11 8.29
N THR A 5 11.90 -18.67 9.46
CA THR A 5 10.59 -19.22 9.82
C THR A 5 9.69 -18.20 10.56
N PHE A 6 10.27 -17.09 10.95
CA PHE A 6 9.57 -15.97 11.56
C PHE A 6 10.08 -14.65 10.98
N VAL A 7 9.18 -13.80 10.54
CA VAL A 7 9.46 -12.47 10.01
C VAL A 7 8.61 -11.46 10.77
N ASP A 8 9.27 -10.51 11.41
CA ASP A 8 8.68 -9.45 12.22
C ASP A 8 8.59 -8.12 11.49
N ARG A 9 9.38 -7.93 10.42
CA ARG A 9 9.37 -6.73 9.61
C ARG A 9 9.47 -7.08 8.13
N VAL A 10 8.61 -6.45 7.32
CA VAL A 10 8.59 -6.66 5.87
C VAL A 10 8.19 -5.36 5.17
N VAL A 11 8.82 -5.11 4.02
CA VAL A 11 8.41 -4.05 3.12
C VAL A 11 7.50 -4.65 2.05
N LEU A 12 6.31 -4.06 1.89
CA LEU A 12 5.32 -4.45 0.88
C LEU A 12 5.14 -3.35 -0.15
N HIS A 13 5.11 -3.76 -1.41
CA HIS A 13 4.73 -2.94 -2.55
C HIS A 13 3.31 -3.32 -2.95
N VAL A 14 2.34 -2.48 -2.62
CA VAL A 14 0.93 -2.75 -2.87
C VAL A 14 0.43 -1.88 -4.02
N THR A 15 -0.22 -2.52 -4.98
CA THR A 15 -0.83 -1.89 -6.14
C THR A 15 -2.32 -2.19 -6.14
N ALA A 16 -3.16 -1.18 -6.01
CA ALA A 16 -4.59 -1.33 -6.14
C ALA A 16 -5.01 -1.50 -7.60
N GLY A 17 -6.18 -2.08 -7.83
CA GLY A 17 -6.70 -2.32 -9.16
C GLY A 17 -7.04 -1.03 -9.90
N ARG A 18 -6.73 -0.96 -11.18
CA ARG A 18 -7.17 0.14 -12.06
C ARG A 18 -8.67 0.04 -12.30
N GLY A 19 -9.37 1.16 -12.38
CA GLY A 19 -10.74 1.21 -12.87
C GLY A 19 -10.84 0.83 -14.36
N GLY A 20 -11.92 0.17 -14.72
CA GLY A 20 -12.23 -0.14 -16.13
C GLY A 20 -12.62 1.11 -16.91
N ASN A 21 -12.37 1.15 -18.20
CA ASN A 21 -12.77 2.26 -19.06
C ASN A 21 -14.28 2.21 -19.34
N GLY A 22 -14.92 3.37 -19.43
CA GLY A 22 -16.25 3.50 -20.02
C GLY A 22 -16.22 3.21 -21.52
N VAL A 23 -17.38 2.99 -22.11
CA VAL A 23 -17.52 2.70 -23.55
C VAL A 23 -18.42 3.71 -24.21
N ALA A 24 -18.03 4.14 -25.42
CA ALA A 24 -18.83 4.99 -26.28
C ALA A 24 -19.51 4.12 -27.35
N SER A 25 -20.74 3.69 -27.11
CA SER A 25 -21.56 2.92 -28.07
C SER A 25 -22.93 3.55 -28.29
N VAL A 26 -23.60 3.13 -29.35
CA VAL A 26 -24.96 3.57 -29.72
C VAL A 26 -25.82 2.36 -29.94
N HIS A 27 -27.00 2.42 -29.39
CA HIS A 27 -28.00 1.40 -29.64
C HIS A 27 -28.35 1.32 -31.14
N ARG A 28 -28.25 0.14 -31.71
CA ARG A 28 -28.57 -0.12 -33.13
C ARG A 28 -29.68 -1.15 -33.20
N GLU A 29 -30.84 -0.74 -33.64
CA GLU A 29 -31.96 -1.62 -33.97
C GLU A 29 -32.34 -1.45 -35.43
N LYS A 30 -32.85 -2.55 -36.00
CA LYS A 30 -33.40 -2.51 -37.35
C LYS A 30 -34.55 -1.50 -37.42
N PHE A 31 -34.48 -0.55 -38.35
CA PHE A 31 -35.43 0.56 -38.51
C PHE A 31 -35.39 1.71 -37.47
N LYS A 32 -34.37 1.75 -36.58
CA LYS A 32 -34.09 2.91 -35.70
C LYS A 32 -32.70 3.46 -36.00
N PRO A 33 -32.54 4.33 -37.01
CA PRO A 33 -31.20 4.83 -37.41
C PRO A 33 -30.57 5.76 -36.35
N LEU A 34 -31.35 6.35 -35.47
CA LEU A 34 -30.91 7.27 -34.40
C LEU A 34 -31.14 6.63 -33.01
N GLY A 35 -30.45 5.52 -32.73
CA GLY A 35 -30.40 4.95 -31.42
C GLY A 35 -29.64 5.87 -30.46
N GLY A 36 -30.10 6.00 -29.20
CA GLY A 36 -29.43 6.78 -28.17
C GLY A 36 -28.08 6.18 -27.76
N PRO A 37 -27.28 6.90 -26.95
CA PRO A 37 -26.04 6.37 -26.39
C PRO A 37 -26.39 5.23 -25.42
N ASP A 38 -25.69 4.11 -25.53
CA ASP A 38 -25.93 2.91 -24.74
C ASP A 38 -24.65 2.32 -24.11
N GLY A 39 -23.56 3.08 -24.16
CA GLY A 39 -22.30 2.67 -23.56
C GLY A 39 -22.34 2.66 -22.04
N GLY A 40 -22.01 1.50 -21.45
CA GLY A 40 -21.94 1.31 -20.01
C GLY A 40 -20.67 1.91 -19.38
N ASN A 41 -20.69 2.08 -18.09
CA ASN A 41 -19.56 2.55 -17.29
C ASN A 41 -18.56 1.41 -17.07
N GLY A 42 -17.28 1.73 -16.91
CA GLY A 42 -16.29 0.80 -16.37
C GLY A 42 -16.56 0.51 -14.88
N GLY A 43 -16.18 -0.69 -14.43
CA GLY A 43 -16.21 -1.06 -13.02
C GLY A 43 -15.03 -0.45 -12.27
N PRO A 44 -15.16 -0.17 -10.96
CA PRO A 44 -14.02 0.24 -10.15
C PRO A 44 -13.03 -0.91 -9.97
N GLY A 45 -11.76 -0.60 -9.75
CA GLY A 45 -10.73 -1.56 -9.37
C GLY A 45 -10.86 -1.99 -7.93
N GLY A 46 -10.28 -3.13 -7.57
CA GLY A 46 -10.21 -3.62 -6.20
C GLY A 46 -9.19 -2.85 -5.38
N SER A 47 -9.47 -2.68 -4.10
CA SER A 47 -8.57 -2.07 -3.11
C SER A 47 -7.68 -3.13 -2.47
N VAL A 48 -6.55 -2.70 -1.87
CA VAL A 48 -5.73 -3.55 -1.01
C VAL A 48 -6.04 -3.22 0.44
N ILE A 49 -6.43 -4.25 1.19
CA ILE A 49 -6.92 -4.13 2.57
C ILE A 49 -6.07 -5.01 3.48
N LEU A 50 -5.51 -4.46 4.53
CA LEU A 50 -4.95 -5.22 5.64
C LEU A 50 -6.08 -5.59 6.60
N ARG A 51 -6.08 -6.84 7.11
CA ARG A 51 -7.04 -7.30 8.13
C ARG A 51 -6.32 -8.06 9.21
N VAL A 52 -6.63 -7.75 10.46
CA VAL A 52 -6.11 -8.49 11.61
C VAL A 52 -6.82 -9.84 11.74
N GLU A 53 -6.03 -10.92 11.68
CA GLU A 53 -6.53 -12.27 11.89
C GLU A 53 -5.81 -12.94 13.08
N PRO A 54 -6.55 -13.49 14.06
CA PRO A 54 -5.96 -14.06 15.28
C PRO A 54 -5.04 -15.25 15.04
N ASP A 55 -5.27 -15.98 13.95
CA ASP A 55 -4.51 -17.20 13.62
C ASP A 55 -3.19 -16.90 12.90
N VAL A 56 -2.99 -15.66 12.46
CA VAL A 56 -1.76 -15.21 11.81
C VAL A 56 -0.79 -14.71 12.89
N THR A 57 0.40 -15.30 12.95
CA THR A 57 1.42 -14.99 13.97
C THR A 57 2.74 -14.45 13.41
N THR A 58 2.88 -14.39 12.09
CA THR A 58 4.12 -13.98 11.40
C THR A 58 3.83 -13.30 10.08
N LEU A 59 4.76 -12.47 9.61
CA LEU A 59 4.69 -11.80 8.31
C LEU A 59 5.46 -12.56 7.21
N ILE A 60 5.75 -13.86 7.42
CA ILE A 60 6.59 -14.66 6.52
C ILE A 60 6.07 -14.73 5.09
N ASP A 61 4.75 -14.82 4.91
CA ASP A 61 4.13 -14.91 3.58
C ASP A 61 4.40 -13.67 2.72
N TYR A 62 4.56 -12.54 3.37
CA TYR A 62 4.89 -11.27 2.74
C TYR A 62 6.38 -11.12 2.44
N HIS A 63 7.23 -11.76 3.23
CA HIS A 63 8.67 -11.82 2.93
C HIS A 63 8.96 -12.57 1.62
N HIS A 64 8.21 -13.65 1.36
CA HIS A 64 8.36 -14.41 0.11
C HIS A 64 7.70 -13.75 -1.11
N SER A 65 6.66 -12.96 -0.89
CA SER A 65 5.91 -12.31 -1.96
C SER A 65 5.61 -10.86 -1.59
N PRO A 66 6.59 -9.95 -1.72
CA PRO A 66 6.43 -8.56 -1.28
C PRO A 66 5.58 -7.70 -2.21
N HIS A 67 5.33 -8.14 -3.44
CA HIS A 67 4.48 -7.43 -4.40
C HIS A 67 3.06 -7.98 -4.37
N ARG A 68 2.09 -7.12 -4.05
CA ARG A 68 0.68 -7.50 -3.92
C ARG A 68 -0.17 -6.59 -4.80
N ARG A 69 -1.02 -7.20 -5.64
CA ARG A 69 -1.87 -6.47 -6.60
C ARG A 69 -3.31 -6.93 -6.47
N ALA A 70 -4.23 -5.95 -6.38
CA ALA A 70 -5.66 -6.20 -6.46
C ALA A 70 -6.12 -6.27 -7.92
N GLU A 71 -7.32 -6.80 -8.16
CA GLU A 71 -7.86 -6.96 -9.50
C GLU A 71 -8.32 -5.65 -10.12
N HIS A 72 -8.17 -5.55 -11.44
CA HIS A 72 -8.66 -4.41 -12.20
C HIS A 72 -10.18 -4.49 -12.40
N GLY A 73 -10.83 -3.34 -12.47
CA GLY A 73 -12.23 -3.24 -12.87
C GLY A 73 -12.43 -3.60 -14.33
N GLY A 74 -13.55 -4.26 -14.63
CA GLY A 74 -13.96 -4.59 -15.99
C GLY A 74 -14.31 -3.35 -16.80
N HIS A 75 -14.06 -3.36 -18.10
CA HIS A 75 -14.51 -2.30 -19.00
C HIS A 75 -16.04 -2.34 -19.19
N GLY A 76 -16.65 -1.18 -19.41
CA GLY A 76 -18.03 -1.10 -19.85
C GLY A 76 -18.26 -1.76 -21.21
N ALA A 77 -19.50 -2.04 -21.54
CA ALA A 77 -19.90 -2.59 -22.83
C ALA A 77 -21.18 -1.90 -23.34
N GLY A 78 -21.50 -2.11 -24.62
CA GLY A 78 -22.75 -1.61 -25.19
C GLY A 78 -23.98 -2.24 -24.54
N GLY A 79 -25.17 -1.62 -24.77
CA GLY A 79 -26.41 -2.06 -24.16
C GLY A 79 -26.50 -1.76 -22.65
N HIS A 80 -25.94 -0.64 -22.21
CA HIS A 80 -25.91 -0.17 -20.82
C HIS A 80 -25.24 -1.14 -19.82
N ARG A 81 -24.39 -2.05 -20.30
CA ARG A 81 -23.70 -3.03 -19.45
C ARG A 81 -22.47 -2.39 -18.81
N ASN A 82 -22.53 -2.24 -17.49
CA ASN A 82 -21.40 -1.78 -16.71
C ASN A 82 -20.35 -2.89 -16.55
N GLY A 83 -19.09 -2.49 -16.44
CA GLY A 83 -17.98 -3.39 -16.13
C GLY A 83 -18.12 -3.96 -14.70
N ALA A 84 -17.60 -5.17 -14.51
CA ALA A 84 -17.54 -5.79 -13.20
C ALA A 84 -16.59 -5.04 -12.27
N HIS A 85 -16.88 -5.06 -10.98
CA HIS A 85 -15.99 -4.57 -9.93
C HIS A 85 -14.78 -5.51 -9.82
N GLY A 86 -13.57 -4.99 -9.74
CA GLY A 86 -12.37 -5.76 -9.43
C GLY A 86 -12.41 -6.24 -7.97
N ALA A 87 -12.01 -7.47 -7.73
CA ALA A 87 -11.99 -8.01 -6.37
C ALA A 87 -10.95 -7.28 -5.50
N ASP A 88 -11.35 -6.96 -4.27
CA ASP A 88 -10.43 -6.45 -3.26
C ASP A 88 -9.44 -7.53 -2.85
N LEU A 89 -8.19 -7.13 -2.59
CA LEU A 89 -7.16 -8.00 -2.06
C LEU A 89 -7.06 -7.79 -0.55
N VAL A 90 -7.53 -8.78 0.21
CA VAL A 90 -7.39 -8.78 1.67
C VAL A 90 -6.09 -9.49 2.05
N LEU A 91 -5.26 -8.83 2.83
CA LEU A 91 -3.99 -9.30 3.35
C LEU A 91 -4.11 -9.47 4.86
N SER A 92 -4.02 -10.71 5.33
CA SER A 92 -4.14 -11.06 6.74
C SER A 92 -2.86 -10.71 7.50
N VAL A 93 -2.96 -9.93 8.56
CA VAL A 93 -1.83 -9.54 9.42
C VAL A 93 -2.06 -9.96 10.86
N PRO A 94 -0.98 -10.21 11.63
CA PRO A 94 -1.06 -10.46 13.05
C PRO A 94 -1.62 -9.27 13.84
N ASP A 95 -2.21 -9.55 15.00
CA ASP A 95 -2.61 -8.53 15.97
C ASP A 95 -1.39 -7.75 16.49
N GLY A 96 -1.47 -6.42 16.53
CA GLY A 96 -0.37 -5.54 16.93
C GLY A 96 0.64 -5.25 15.81
N THR A 97 0.24 -5.42 14.54
CA THR A 97 1.05 -5.00 13.39
C THR A 97 1.00 -3.48 13.22
N VAL A 98 2.16 -2.83 13.25
CA VAL A 98 2.30 -1.41 12.92
C VAL A 98 2.56 -1.25 11.44
N VAL A 99 1.81 -0.35 10.82
CA VAL A 99 1.94 0.00 9.41
C VAL A 99 2.61 1.37 9.32
N THR A 100 3.73 1.44 8.60
CA THR A 100 4.43 2.72 8.34
C THR A 100 4.56 2.97 6.85
N ASP A 101 4.66 4.24 6.47
CA ASP A 101 4.97 4.63 5.09
C ASP A 101 6.48 4.48 4.77
N GLU A 102 6.86 4.83 3.55
CA GLU A 102 8.26 4.81 3.09
C GLU A 102 9.17 5.82 3.83
N HIS A 103 8.58 6.82 4.48
CA HIS A 103 9.29 7.84 5.27
C HIS A 103 9.38 7.46 6.76
N GLY A 104 8.80 6.32 7.18
CA GLY A 104 8.78 5.87 8.56
C GLY A 104 7.67 6.47 9.41
N ASN A 105 6.73 7.23 8.83
CA ASN A 105 5.58 7.74 9.58
C ASN A 105 4.59 6.60 9.85
N VAL A 106 4.09 6.51 11.08
CA VAL A 106 3.09 5.53 11.45
C VAL A 106 1.74 5.89 10.82
N LEU A 107 1.24 5.01 9.96
CA LEU A 107 -0.06 5.13 9.31
C LEU A 107 -1.17 4.56 10.18
N ALA A 108 -0.93 3.41 10.80
CA ALA A 108 -1.87 2.76 11.72
C ALA A 108 -1.18 1.76 12.63
N ASP A 109 -1.84 1.48 13.75
CA ASP A 109 -1.55 0.36 14.66
C ASP A 109 -2.74 -0.61 14.56
N MET A 110 -2.50 -1.79 13.98
CA MET A 110 -3.52 -2.79 13.67
C MET A 110 -3.75 -3.65 14.91
N VAL A 111 -4.66 -3.22 15.77
CA VAL A 111 -4.99 -3.89 17.04
C VAL A 111 -6.45 -4.33 17.05
N GLY A 112 -6.66 -5.55 17.51
CA GLY A 112 -7.97 -6.18 17.64
C GLY A 112 -8.39 -7.01 16.42
N PRO A 113 -8.90 -8.24 16.64
CA PRO A 113 -9.34 -9.13 15.56
C PRO A 113 -10.38 -8.47 14.66
N GLY A 114 -10.21 -8.63 13.34
CA GLY A 114 -11.11 -8.07 12.34
C GLY A 114 -10.92 -6.58 12.04
N THR A 115 -9.95 -5.90 12.68
CA THR A 115 -9.60 -4.51 12.32
C THR A 115 -9.09 -4.49 10.89
N GLU A 116 -9.65 -3.59 10.08
CA GLU A 116 -9.30 -3.42 8.68
C GLU A 116 -8.70 -2.05 8.40
N MET A 117 -7.71 -2.03 7.51
CA MET A 117 -7.11 -0.80 6.98
C MET A 117 -7.03 -0.87 5.46
N VAL A 118 -7.63 0.08 4.77
CA VAL A 118 -7.43 0.25 3.33
C VAL A 118 -6.09 0.95 3.11
N VAL A 119 -5.11 0.21 2.60
CA VAL A 119 -3.76 0.75 2.36
C VAL A 119 -3.57 1.33 0.98
N ALA A 120 -4.33 0.85 -0.01
CA ALA A 120 -4.35 1.42 -1.35
C ALA A 120 -5.76 1.31 -1.93
N GLU A 121 -6.33 2.44 -2.36
CA GLU A 121 -7.67 2.49 -2.94
C GLU A 121 -7.66 2.12 -4.42
N GLY A 122 -8.66 1.32 -4.83
CA GLY A 122 -8.90 0.98 -6.23
C GLY A 122 -9.30 2.20 -7.06
N GLY A 123 -8.83 2.24 -8.29
CA GLY A 123 -9.18 3.29 -9.25
C GLY A 123 -10.66 3.28 -9.60
N ARG A 124 -11.26 4.46 -9.78
CA ARG A 124 -12.67 4.58 -10.19
C ARG A 124 -12.85 4.19 -11.65
N GLY A 125 -13.96 3.52 -11.96
CA GLY A 125 -14.35 3.23 -13.33
C GLY A 125 -14.71 4.49 -14.11
N GLY A 126 -14.35 4.53 -15.39
CA GLY A 126 -14.69 5.61 -16.31
C GLY A 126 -16.16 5.59 -16.69
N LEU A 127 -16.76 6.76 -16.91
CA LEU A 127 -18.16 6.87 -17.33
C LEU A 127 -18.31 6.53 -18.81
N GLY A 128 -19.32 5.73 -19.14
CA GLY A 128 -19.76 5.48 -20.50
C GLY A 128 -20.50 6.67 -21.09
N ASN A 129 -20.63 6.71 -22.41
CA ASN A 129 -21.28 7.82 -23.09
C ASN A 129 -22.76 7.98 -22.76
N ALA A 130 -23.45 6.91 -22.32
CA ALA A 130 -24.82 7.00 -21.84
C ALA A 130 -24.93 7.86 -20.57
N ALA A 131 -23.95 7.77 -19.65
CA ALA A 131 -23.89 8.59 -18.45
C ALA A 131 -23.43 10.03 -18.72
N LEU A 132 -22.72 10.28 -19.82
CA LEU A 132 -22.23 11.60 -20.26
C LEU A 132 -23.24 12.36 -21.14
N ALA A 133 -24.33 11.70 -21.52
CA ALA A 133 -25.36 12.32 -22.35
C ALA A 133 -26.05 13.48 -21.62
N SER A 134 -26.28 14.56 -22.33
CA SER A 134 -26.97 15.75 -21.84
C SER A 134 -27.95 16.27 -22.87
N SER A 135 -28.78 17.28 -22.53
CA SER A 135 -29.71 17.94 -23.45
C SER A 135 -28.98 18.57 -24.64
N LYS A 136 -27.77 19.08 -24.42
CA LYS A 136 -26.93 19.68 -25.44
C LYS A 136 -26.13 18.61 -26.22
N ARG A 137 -25.63 17.58 -25.53
CA ARG A 137 -24.81 16.49 -26.08
C ARG A 137 -25.57 15.16 -25.97
N LYS A 138 -26.50 14.92 -26.92
CA LYS A 138 -27.44 13.78 -26.85
C LYS A 138 -26.78 12.41 -27.03
N ALA A 139 -25.71 12.29 -27.78
CA ALA A 139 -25.02 11.04 -28.07
C ALA A 139 -23.49 11.26 -28.15
N PRO A 140 -22.80 11.44 -26.99
CA PRO A 140 -21.37 11.66 -26.99
C PRO A 140 -20.60 10.57 -27.74
N GLY A 141 -19.61 10.98 -28.53
CA GLY A 141 -18.73 10.07 -29.27
C GLY A 141 -17.56 9.54 -28.45
N PHE A 142 -17.50 9.87 -27.18
CA PHE A 142 -16.40 9.50 -26.26
C PHE A 142 -16.95 8.91 -24.94
N ALA A 143 -16.07 8.32 -24.18
CA ALA A 143 -16.28 7.87 -22.82
C ALA A 143 -15.06 8.24 -21.98
N LEU A 144 -15.18 8.21 -20.67
CA LEU A 144 -14.06 8.48 -19.77
C LEU A 144 -13.25 7.21 -19.54
N LEU A 145 -11.95 7.38 -19.41
CA LEU A 145 -11.03 6.31 -19.00
C LEU A 145 -11.20 6.01 -17.49
N GLY A 146 -10.90 4.77 -17.11
CA GLY A 146 -10.78 4.39 -15.72
C GLY A 146 -9.52 4.99 -15.09
N GLU A 147 -9.65 5.38 -13.82
CA GLU A 147 -8.53 5.92 -13.05
C GLU A 147 -7.54 4.81 -12.68
N PRO A 148 -6.24 5.11 -12.58
CA PRO A 148 -5.29 4.17 -12.00
C PRO A 148 -5.66 3.90 -10.54
N GLY A 149 -5.37 2.70 -10.04
CA GLY A 149 -5.38 2.44 -8.61
C GLY A 149 -4.16 3.08 -7.92
N GLU A 150 -4.21 3.18 -6.62
CA GLU A 150 -3.08 3.69 -5.84
C GLU A 150 -1.95 2.66 -5.79
N ASP A 151 -0.71 3.15 -5.91
CA ASP A 151 0.52 2.40 -5.64
C ASP A 151 1.13 2.94 -4.35
N ARG A 152 1.44 2.05 -3.41
CA ARG A 152 2.10 2.43 -2.15
C ARG A 152 3.15 1.42 -1.74
N THR A 153 4.22 1.94 -1.15
CA THR A 153 5.19 1.13 -0.43
C THR A 153 4.94 1.33 1.07
N ILE A 154 4.68 0.23 1.76
CA ILE A 154 4.45 0.24 3.21
C ILE A 154 5.40 -0.73 3.90
N THR A 155 5.74 -0.43 5.13
CA THR A 155 6.46 -1.35 6.00
C THR A 155 5.51 -1.86 7.08
N LEU A 156 5.41 -3.18 7.19
CA LEU A 156 4.72 -3.85 8.28
C LEU A 156 5.75 -4.25 9.32
N GLU A 157 5.50 -3.91 10.57
CA GLU A 157 6.35 -4.27 11.69
C GLU A 157 5.49 -4.79 12.83
N LEU A 158 5.81 -6.00 13.30
CA LEU A 158 5.16 -6.57 14.47
C LEU A 158 5.72 -5.91 15.72
N LYS A 159 4.88 -5.20 16.45
CA LYS A 159 5.15 -4.95 17.88
C LYS A 159 4.88 -6.26 18.60
N VAL A 160 5.86 -7.15 18.59
CA VAL A 160 5.68 -8.52 19.05
C VAL A 160 5.22 -8.52 20.48
N VAL A 161 4.03 -9.06 20.65
CA VAL A 161 3.51 -9.53 21.89
C VAL A 161 3.73 -11.05 21.88
N ALA A 162 4.56 -11.56 22.77
CA ALA A 162 4.61 -12.99 22.95
C ALA A 162 3.29 -13.45 23.58
N ASP A 163 2.74 -14.56 23.07
CA ASP A 163 1.59 -15.18 23.73
C ASP A 163 1.96 -15.72 25.11
N ILE A 164 3.19 -16.23 25.26
CA ILE A 164 3.76 -16.80 26.49
C ILE A 164 5.08 -16.11 26.84
N GLY A 165 5.21 -15.65 28.08
CA GLY A 165 6.46 -15.14 28.64
C GLY A 165 7.18 -16.20 29.48
N LEU A 166 8.47 -16.50 29.19
CA LEU A 166 9.31 -17.32 30.07
C LEU A 166 10.00 -16.41 31.09
N VAL A 167 9.79 -16.69 32.35
CA VAL A 167 10.39 -15.99 33.49
C VAL A 167 11.23 -16.94 34.33
N GLY A 168 12.29 -16.47 34.93
CA GLY A 168 13.18 -17.31 35.72
C GLY A 168 14.57 -16.71 35.85
N PHE A 169 15.36 -17.23 36.75
CA PHE A 169 16.73 -16.79 37.00
C PHE A 169 17.65 -16.92 35.78
N PRO A 170 18.75 -16.15 35.70
CA PRO A 170 19.83 -16.41 34.76
C PRO A 170 20.26 -17.88 34.85
N SER A 171 20.61 -18.47 33.71
CA SER A 171 21.04 -19.88 33.61
C SER A 171 19.97 -20.95 33.92
N ALA A 172 18.71 -20.60 34.25
CA ALA A 172 17.63 -21.56 34.40
C ALA A 172 17.30 -22.33 33.11
N GLY A 173 17.85 -21.91 31.97
CA GLY A 173 17.67 -22.58 30.68
C GLY A 173 16.55 -22.04 29.82
N LYS A 174 16.02 -20.81 30.07
CA LYS A 174 14.95 -20.18 29.31
C LYS A 174 15.21 -20.15 27.81
N SER A 175 16.34 -19.61 27.40
CA SER A 175 16.72 -19.51 25.98
C SER A 175 16.93 -20.89 25.34
N SER A 176 17.46 -21.86 26.11
CA SER A 176 17.59 -23.26 25.66
C SER A 176 16.22 -23.91 25.50
N LEU A 177 15.29 -23.63 26.41
CA LEU A 177 13.93 -24.13 26.36
C LEU A 177 13.17 -23.59 25.12
N ILE A 178 13.31 -22.30 24.83
CA ILE A 178 12.77 -21.73 23.60
C ILE A 178 13.35 -22.42 22.35
N ALA A 179 14.68 -22.64 22.33
CA ALA A 179 15.32 -23.29 21.21
C ALA A 179 14.85 -24.76 21.03
N ALA A 180 14.56 -25.44 22.11
CA ALA A 180 14.08 -26.84 22.11
C ALA A 180 12.60 -26.96 21.73
N LEU A 181 11.76 -25.99 22.12
CA LEU A 181 10.32 -25.94 21.82
C LEU A 181 10.05 -25.42 20.40
N SER A 182 10.90 -24.51 19.90
CA SER A 182 10.67 -23.87 18.62
C SER A 182 11.06 -24.78 17.45
N ARG A 183 10.18 -24.86 16.43
CA ARG A 183 10.49 -25.56 15.16
C ARG A 183 11.65 -24.93 14.40
N ALA A 184 11.91 -23.68 14.67
CA ALA A 184 12.93 -22.87 14.01
C ALA A 184 13.94 -22.34 15.03
N ARG A 185 15.12 -21.97 14.54
CA ARG A 185 16.09 -21.28 15.38
C ARG A 185 15.46 -20.00 15.93
N PRO A 186 15.47 -19.79 17.28
CA PRO A 186 14.97 -18.57 17.88
C PRO A 186 15.62 -17.35 17.23
N LYS A 187 14.83 -16.31 16.99
CA LYS A 187 15.35 -15.05 16.47
C LYS A 187 15.68 -14.15 17.65
N ILE A 188 16.87 -13.59 17.58
CA ILE A 188 17.26 -12.47 18.43
C ILE A 188 16.54 -11.25 17.83
N ALA A 189 15.54 -10.72 18.53
CA ALA A 189 14.76 -9.59 18.04
C ALA A 189 15.35 -8.27 18.55
N ASP A 190 15.82 -7.44 17.62
CA ASP A 190 16.43 -6.15 17.89
C ASP A 190 15.34 -5.08 17.98
N TYR A 191 14.81 -4.85 19.19
CA TYR A 191 13.80 -3.82 19.40
C TYR A 191 14.46 -2.50 19.84
N PRO A 192 14.12 -1.37 19.20
CA PRO A 192 14.73 -0.08 19.50
C PRO A 192 14.44 0.44 20.93
N PHE A 193 13.55 -0.22 21.66
CA PHE A 193 13.15 0.12 23.04
C PHE A 193 13.65 -0.88 24.08
N THR A 194 14.42 -1.91 23.71
CA THR A 194 14.98 -2.90 24.65
C THR A 194 16.48 -2.73 24.80
N THR A 195 16.95 -2.62 26.05
CA THR A 195 18.39 -2.66 26.37
C THR A 195 18.95 -4.07 26.36
N LEU A 196 18.07 -5.09 26.46
CA LEU A 196 18.38 -6.51 26.39
C LEU A 196 17.49 -7.14 25.32
N VAL A 197 18.07 -7.82 24.38
CA VAL A 197 17.41 -8.39 23.21
C VAL A 197 16.72 -9.70 23.59
N PRO A 198 15.36 -9.79 23.51
CA PRO A 198 14.67 -11.03 23.87
C PRO A 198 14.84 -12.09 22.78
N ASN A 199 14.92 -13.37 23.20
CA ASN A 199 14.81 -14.50 22.29
C ASN A 199 13.33 -14.81 22.07
N LEU A 200 12.91 -14.87 20.80
CA LEU A 200 11.59 -15.24 20.38
C LEU A 200 11.57 -16.59 19.70
N GLY A 201 10.61 -17.44 20.04
CA GLY A 201 10.38 -18.71 19.40
C GLY A 201 8.91 -18.87 18.99
N VAL A 202 8.66 -19.56 17.88
CA VAL A 202 7.32 -19.96 17.47
C VAL A 202 7.15 -21.43 17.78
N VAL A 203 6.13 -21.75 18.56
CA VAL A 203 5.80 -23.11 19.02
C VAL A 203 4.48 -23.53 18.39
N THR A 204 4.44 -24.77 17.91
CA THR A 204 3.22 -25.39 17.38
C THR A 204 2.89 -26.62 18.20
N ALA A 205 1.72 -26.64 18.82
CA ALA A 205 1.21 -27.77 19.59
C ALA A 205 -0.20 -28.15 19.07
N GLY A 206 -0.28 -29.28 18.37
CA GLY A 206 -1.49 -29.63 17.61
C GLY A 206 -1.76 -28.61 16.49
N ASP A 207 -2.96 -28.06 16.47
CA ASP A 207 -3.40 -27.06 15.50
C ASP A 207 -3.15 -25.61 15.97
N VAL A 208 -2.59 -25.42 17.18
CA VAL A 208 -2.37 -24.12 17.77
C VAL A 208 -0.91 -23.70 17.58
N THR A 209 -0.72 -22.56 16.93
CA THR A 209 0.59 -21.90 16.80
C THR A 209 0.60 -20.63 17.64
N PHE A 210 1.64 -20.45 18.45
CA PHE A 210 1.79 -19.30 19.35
C PHE A 210 3.25 -18.92 19.52
N THR A 211 3.48 -17.71 20.04
CA THR A 211 4.81 -17.14 20.25
C THR A 211 5.23 -17.21 21.72
N VAL A 212 6.50 -17.57 21.94
CA VAL A 212 7.13 -17.64 23.26
C VAL A 212 8.31 -16.68 23.31
N ALA A 213 8.38 -15.81 24.32
CA ALA A 213 9.51 -14.91 24.53
C ALA A 213 10.26 -15.22 25.83
N ASP A 214 11.59 -15.09 25.79
CA ASP A 214 12.41 -14.98 26.99
C ASP A 214 12.22 -13.57 27.58
N VAL A 215 11.87 -13.51 28.87
CA VAL A 215 11.80 -12.27 29.64
C VAL A 215 13.13 -12.11 30.39
N PRO A 216 14.15 -11.50 29.76
CA PRO A 216 15.45 -11.32 30.40
C PRO A 216 15.35 -10.24 31.50
N GLY A 217 16.13 -10.36 32.56
CA GLY A 217 16.33 -9.27 33.53
C GLY A 217 15.29 -9.14 34.65
N LEU A 218 14.41 -10.13 34.85
CA LEU A 218 13.70 -10.28 36.10
C LEU A 218 14.65 -10.95 37.12
N ILE A 219 15.48 -10.14 37.75
CA ILE A 219 16.39 -10.51 38.83
C ILE A 219 16.17 -9.53 39.97
N GLU A 220 16.61 -9.90 41.15
CA GLU A 220 16.53 -9.08 42.35
C GLU A 220 17.01 -7.63 42.10
N GLY A 221 16.15 -6.64 42.32
CA GLY A 221 16.42 -5.22 42.07
C GLY A 221 16.08 -4.72 40.66
N ALA A 222 15.43 -5.51 39.83
CA ALA A 222 15.00 -5.09 38.47
C ALA A 222 13.98 -3.93 38.53
N SER A 223 13.11 -3.90 39.58
CA SER A 223 12.13 -2.85 39.82
C SER A 223 12.74 -1.51 40.24
N GLU A 224 14.01 -1.49 40.73
CA GLU A 224 14.72 -0.29 41.18
C GLU A 224 15.51 0.44 40.05
N GLY A 225 15.27 0.11 38.79
CA GLY A 225 15.87 0.79 37.63
C GLY A 225 17.21 0.22 37.15
N LYS A 226 17.67 -0.89 37.73
CA LYS A 226 18.88 -1.63 37.27
C LYS A 226 18.60 -2.72 36.23
N GLY A 227 17.31 -2.86 35.83
CA GLY A 227 16.83 -3.89 34.92
C GLY A 227 16.27 -3.35 33.61
N LEU A 228 15.47 -4.17 32.94
CA LEU A 228 14.73 -3.85 31.71
C LEU A 228 13.85 -2.63 31.90
N GLY A 229 13.89 -1.72 30.94
CA GLY A 229 13.03 -0.52 30.95
C GLY A 229 11.54 -0.88 31.01
N HIS A 230 10.73 0.02 31.58
CA HIS A 230 9.28 -0.11 31.70
C HIS A 230 8.57 -0.47 30.38
N ASP A 231 9.16 -0.15 29.24
CA ASP A 231 8.58 -0.42 27.92
C ASP A 231 8.57 -1.91 27.57
N PHE A 232 9.58 -2.68 28.00
CA PHE A 232 9.60 -4.13 27.76
C PHE A 232 8.58 -4.87 28.63
N LEU A 233 8.41 -4.46 29.87
CA LEU A 233 7.45 -5.08 30.79
C LEU A 233 6.00 -4.86 30.34
N ARG A 234 5.68 -3.75 29.65
CA ARG A 234 4.38 -3.56 28.97
C ARG A 234 4.11 -4.62 27.91
N HIS A 235 5.14 -5.21 27.29
CA HIS A 235 4.95 -6.29 26.32
C HIS A 235 4.66 -7.61 27.02
N VAL A 236 5.22 -7.82 28.21
CA VAL A 236 4.92 -8.98 29.07
C VAL A 236 3.48 -8.92 29.61
N GLU A 237 2.95 -7.73 29.89
CA GLU A 237 1.54 -7.53 30.30
C GLU A 237 0.53 -8.08 29.27
N ARG A 238 0.93 -8.22 28.02
CA ARG A 238 0.06 -8.72 26.96
C ARG A 238 0.13 -10.24 26.78
N CYS A 239 1.07 -10.93 27.46
CA CYS A 239 1.15 -12.38 27.42
C CYS A 239 -0.12 -13.02 27.98
N ALA A 240 -0.58 -14.10 27.35
CA ALA A 240 -1.72 -14.88 27.83
C ALA A 240 -1.37 -15.64 29.13
N ALA A 241 -0.11 -16.07 29.29
CA ALA A 241 0.39 -16.74 30.49
C ALA A 241 1.89 -16.51 30.68
N LEU A 242 2.35 -16.78 31.88
CA LEU A 242 3.77 -16.83 32.25
C LEU A 242 4.17 -18.28 32.56
N VAL A 243 5.37 -18.65 32.15
CA VAL A 243 5.99 -19.95 32.48
C VAL A 243 7.24 -19.67 33.32
N HIS A 244 7.20 -20.05 34.59
CA HIS A 244 8.34 -20.02 35.46
C HIS A 244 9.29 -21.17 35.12
N VAL A 245 10.49 -20.85 34.66
CA VAL A 245 11.53 -21.85 34.40
C VAL A 245 12.45 -21.91 35.61
N VAL A 246 12.36 -23.03 36.33
CA VAL A 246 13.11 -23.27 37.56
C VAL A 246 14.24 -24.24 37.29
N ASP A 247 15.46 -23.88 37.74
CA ASP A 247 16.64 -24.70 37.62
C ASP A 247 16.71 -25.77 38.72
N MET A 248 16.47 -27.03 38.35
CA MET A 248 16.53 -28.13 39.31
C MET A 248 17.93 -28.64 39.56
N ALA A 249 18.93 -28.25 38.74
CA ALA A 249 20.32 -28.67 38.83
C ALA A 249 21.26 -27.55 39.38
N THR A 250 20.68 -26.50 40.03
CA THR A 250 21.53 -25.41 40.55
C THR A 250 22.40 -25.88 41.70
N MET A 251 23.70 -25.52 41.62
CA MET A 251 24.67 -25.78 42.70
C MET A 251 25.07 -24.50 43.44
N GLU A 252 24.40 -23.40 43.17
CA GLU A 252 24.71 -22.11 43.82
C GLU A 252 24.28 -22.14 45.29
N PRO A 253 25.18 -21.81 46.25
CA PRO A 253 24.85 -21.82 47.66
C PRO A 253 23.75 -20.83 48.02
N GLY A 254 22.71 -21.28 48.74
CA GLY A 254 21.61 -20.46 49.20
C GLY A 254 20.43 -20.34 48.22
N ARG A 255 20.52 -20.95 47.04
CA ARG A 255 19.37 -21.03 46.11
C ARG A 255 18.61 -22.34 46.31
N ASN A 256 17.30 -22.25 46.19
CA ASN A 256 16.39 -23.40 46.12
C ASN A 256 15.22 -23.11 45.21
N PRO A 257 14.60 -24.13 44.63
CA PRO A 257 13.53 -23.98 43.64
C PRO A 257 12.33 -23.12 44.06
N LEU A 258 11.91 -23.25 45.30
CA LEU A 258 10.79 -22.48 45.88
C LEU A 258 11.18 -21.04 46.13
N GLY A 259 12.38 -20.81 46.67
CA GLY A 259 12.92 -19.47 46.90
C GLY A 259 13.11 -18.70 45.59
N ASP A 260 13.58 -19.38 44.55
CA ASP A 260 13.71 -18.79 43.22
C ASP A 260 12.35 -18.35 42.66
N LEU A 261 11.30 -19.18 42.83
CA LEU A 261 9.94 -18.80 42.45
C LEU A 261 9.48 -17.58 43.26
N ASP A 262 9.67 -17.59 44.60
CA ASP A 262 9.20 -16.50 45.47
C ASP A 262 9.85 -15.17 45.12
N VAL A 263 11.14 -15.17 44.77
CA VAL A 263 11.85 -13.96 44.32
C VAL A 263 11.25 -13.42 43.01
N ILE A 264 11.05 -14.26 42.02
CA ILE A 264 10.48 -13.85 40.71
C ILE A 264 9.04 -13.36 40.89
N GLU A 265 8.19 -14.04 41.65
CA GLU A 265 6.83 -13.61 41.98
C GLU A 265 6.81 -12.27 42.73
N GLY A 266 7.74 -12.07 43.64
CA GLY A 266 7.91 -10.79 44.33
C GLY A 266 8.25 -9.64 43.40
N GLU A 267 9.12 -9.87 42.39
CA GLU A 267 9.45 -8.86 41.39
C GLU A 267 8.26 -8.58 40.46
N LEU A 268 7.53 -9.63 40.01
CA LEU A 268 6.34 -9.50 39.18
C LEU A 268 5.24 -8.70 39.92
N SER A 269 5.02 -8.96 41.25
CA SER A 269 4.04 -8.24 42.04
C SER A 269 4.42 -6.77 42.25
N ARG A 270 5.71 -6.44 42.41
CA ARG A 270 6.16 -5.05 42.51
C ARG A 270 5.96 -4.28 41.22
N TYR A 271 6.03 -4.96 40.09
CA TYR A 271 5.78 -4.36 38.80
C TYR A 271 4.29 -4.01 38.64
N GLY A 272 3.38 -4.89 39.06
CA GLY A 272 1.91 -4.76 38.90
C GLY A 272 1.40 -5.17 37.53
N GLY A 273 0.11 -5.49 37.42
CA GLY A 273 -0.57 -5.80 36.17
C GLY A 273 -0.36 -7.22 35.62
N LEU A 274 0.42 -8.07 36.30
CA LEU A 274 0.68 -9.46 35.92
C LEU A 274 0.11 -10.49 36.92
N GLU A 275 -0.53 -10.01 37.97
CA GLU A 275 -0.98 -10.81 39.13
C GLU A 275 -2.06 -11.86 38.73
N ASP A 276 -2.96 -11.48 37.81
CA ASP A 276 -4.09 -12.31 37.37
C ASP A 276 -3.75 -13.25 36.20
N ARG A 277 -2.49 -13.28 35.75
CA ARG A 277 -2.12 -14.11 34.62
C ARG A 277 -1.99 -15.58 35.01
N PRO A 278 -2.49 -16.54 34.19
CA PRO A 278 -2.23 -17.96 34.38
C PRO A 278 -0.73 -18.24 34.45
N ARG A 279 -0.33 -19.10 35.39
CA ARG A 279 1.05 -19.47 35.61
C ARG A 279 1.26 -20.96 35.44
N LEU A 280 2.34 -21.32 34.74
CA LEU A 280 2.84 -22.69 34.65
C LEU A 280 4.26 -22.70 35.23
N VAL A 281 4.69 -23.83 35.75
CA VAL A 281 6.06 -24.02 36.24
C VAL A 281 6.74 -25.14 35.46
N ALA A 282 7.86 -24.82 34.82
CA ALA A 282 8.73 -25.78 34.15
C ALA A 282 9.94 -26.08 35.04
N LEU A 283 9.94 -27.25 35.67
CA LEU A 283 11.08 -27.79 36.43
C LEU A 283 12.11 -28.30 35.43
N ASN A 284 13.09 -27.45 35.10
CA ASN A 284 14.03 -27.74 34.00
C ASN A 284 15.30 -28.44 34.47
N LYS A 285 15.97 -29.12 33.55
CA LYS A 285 17.20 -29.89 33.70
C LYS A 285 17.02 -31.22 34.45
N VAL A 286 15.83 -31.85 34.34
CA VAL A 286 15.54 -33.16 34.93
C VAL A 286 16.32 -34.31 34.28
N ASP A 287 17.10 -34.06 33.25
CA ASP A 287 18.08 -34.98 32.68
C ASP A 287 19.26 -35.28 33.67
N VAL A 288 19.45 -34.42 34.66
CA VAL A 288 20.39 -34.61 35.75
C VAL A 288 19.73 -35.45 36.86
N PRO A 289 20.28 -36.59 37.28
CA PRO A 289 19.63 -37.48 38.26
C PRO A 289 19.22 -36.77 39.57
N ASP A 290 20.14 -36.04 40.19
CA ASP A 290 19.88 -35.31 41.41
C ASP A 290 18.79 -34.22 41.27
N ALA A 291 18.69 -33.63 40.08
CA ALA A 291 17.65 -32.66 39.77
C ALA A 291 16.24 -33.31 39.66
N ARG A 292 16.18 -34.54 39.14
CA ARG A 292 14.91 -35.30 39.07
C ARG A 292 14.42 -35.65 40.47
N ASP A 293 15.31 -36.18 41.34
CA ASP A 293 14.95 -36.49 42.70
C ASP A 293 14.45 -35.24 43.48
N LEU A 294 15.09 -34.10 43.23
CA LEU A 294 14.66 -32.82 43.80
C LEU A 294 13.32 -32.38 43.24
N ALA A 295 13.06 -32.57 41.92
CA ALA A 295 11.78 -32.21 41.28
C ALA A 295 10.61 -33.01 41.91
N ASP A 296 10.81 -34.32 42.16
CA ASP A 296 9.83 -35.15 42.81
C ASP A 296 9.51 -34.67 44.26
N ILE A 297 10.50 -34.22 44.99
CA ILE A 297 10.33 -33.70 46.35
C ILE A 297 9.56 -32.37 46.37
N VAL A 298 9.90 -31.41 45.50
CA VAL A 298 9.33 -30.08 45.55
C VAL A 298 7.98 -29.97 44.85
N ARG A 299 7.58 -30.97 44.08
CA ARG A 299 6.33 -30.97 43.33
C ARG A 299 5.11 -30.75 44.24
N GLU A 300 5.06 -31.42 45.38
CA GLU A 300 3.95 -31.30 46.34
C GLU A 300 3.80 -29.85 46.84
N ASP A 301 4.91 -29.14 47.02
CA ASP A 301 4.91 -27.74 47.47
C ASP A 301 4.37 -26.77 46.38
N PHE A 302 4.69 -27.01 45.10
CA PHE A 302 4.14 -26.26 43.96
C PHE A 302 2.65 -26.55 43.78
N ASP A 303 2.24 -27.81 43.88
CA ASP A 303 0.83 -28.24 43.78
C ASP A 303 0.00 -27.63 44.92
N ALA A 304 0.54 -27.56 46.16
CA ALA A 304 -0.09 -26.89 47.26
C ALA A 304 -0.33 -25.39 47.06
N ARG A 305 0.48 -24.75 46.21
CA ARG A 305 0.31 -23.34 45.77
C ARG A 305 -0.65 -23.19 44.58
N GLY A 306 -1.22 -24.30 44.07
CA GLY A 306 -2.13 -24.33 42.91
C GLY A 306 -1.43 -24.12 41.56
N LEU A 307 -0.12 -24.33 41.46
CA LEU A 307 0.68 -24.17 40.28
C LEU A 307 0.80 -25.50 39.52
N ARG A 308 0.47 -25.54 38.23
CA ARG A 308 0.67 -26.72 37.38
C ARG A 308 2.16 -26.84 37.05
N THR A 309 2.77 -27.96 37.46
CA THR A 309 4.19 -28.24 37.24
C THR A 309 4.43 -29.20 36.10
N PHE A 310 5.52 -28.99 35.36
CA PHE A 310 5.98 -29.85 34.27
C PHE A 310 7.48 -30.12 34.44
N GLU A 311 7.84 -31.39 34.55
CA GLU A 311 9.24 -31.82 34.52
C GLU A 311 9.72 -31.80 33.09
N VAL A 312 10.75 -31.01 32.83
CA VAL A 312 11.26 -30.80 31.48
C VAL A 312 12.78 -30.83 31.42
N SER A 313 13.30 -31.23 30.28
CA SER A 313 14.70 -31.02 29.94
C SER A 313 14.82 -30.41 28.56
N ALA A 314 15.36 -29.21 28.50
CA ALA A 314 15.68 -28.56 27.21
C ALA A 314 16.79 -29.33 26.45
N ALA A 315 17.63 -30.08 27.15
CA ALA A 315 18.75 -30.84 26.56
C ALA A 315 18.29 -32.20 25.97
N SER A 316 17.48 -32.96 26.71
CA SER A 316 16.96 -34.27 26.28
C SER A 316 15.64 -34.24 25.56
N HIS A 317 14.97 -33.07 25.51
CA HIS A 317 13.62 -32.85 25.01
C HIS A 317 12.50 -33.58 25.79
N GLU A 318 12.79 -34.05 26.99
CA GLU A 318 11.82 -34.70 27.87
C GLU A 318 10.77 -33.69 28.37
N GLY A 319 9.48 -34.08 28.46
CA GLY A 319 8.39 -33.28 28.98
C GLY A 319 7.97 -32.06 28.15
N LEU A 320 8.69 -31.74 27.06
CA LEU A 320 8.44 -30.54 26.25
C LEU A 320 7.09 -30.58 25.55
N ARG A 321 6.64 -31.76 25.17
CA ARG A 321 5.35 -31.93 24.50
C ARG A 321 4.19 -31.57 25.42
N GLU A 322 4.19 -32.11 26.62
CA GLU A 322 3.16 -31.86 27.63
C GLU A 322 3.10 -30.37 28.01
N LEU A 323 4.25 -29.74 28.22
CA LEU A 323 4.36 -28.30 28.46
C LEU A 323 3.81 -27.49 27.28
N SER A 324 4.15 -27.86 26.03
CA SER A 324 3.68 -27.13 24.84
C SER A 324 2.16 -27.20 24.68
N PHE A 325 1.53 -28.35 24.95
CA PHE A 325 0.07 -28.48 24.91
C PHE A 325 -0.62 -27.69 26.02
N ALA A 326 -0.06 -27.66 27.23
CA ALA A 326 -0.59 -26.85 28.32
C ALA A 326 -0.53 -25.34 28.01
N MET A 327 0.55 -24.87 27.39
CA MET A 327 0.65 -23.48 26.91
C MET A 327 -0.39 -23.21 25.82
N ALA A 328 -0.54 -24.10 24.83
CA ALA A 328 -1.52 -23.97 23.76
C ALA A 328 -2.96 -23.91 24.27
N GLU A 329 -3.29 -24.69 25.30
CA GLU A 329 -4.60 -24.66 25.98
C GLU A 329 -4.92 -23.26 26.51
N ILE A 330 -3.97 -22.66 27.25
CA ILE A 330 -4.14 -21.32 27.84
C ILE A 330 -4.24 -20.25 26.74
N VAL A 331 -3.38 -20.30 25.74
CA VAL A 331 -3.41 -19.34 24.63
C VAL A 331 -4.75 -19.42 23.87
N SER A 332 -5.23 -20.64 23.61
CA SER A 332 -6.52 -20.84 22.94
C SER A 332 -7.68 -20.31 23.78
N GLN A 333 -7.63 -20.50 25.09
CA GLN A 333 -8.63 -19.95 26.00
C GLN A 333 -8.57 -18.43 26.03
N ALA A 334 -7.39 -17.84 26.18
CA ALA A 334 -7.20 -16.38 26.18
C ALA A 334 -7.64 -15.73 24.86
N ARG A 335 -7.43 -16.41 23.71
CA ARG A 335 -7.91 -15.94 22.39
C ARG A 335 -9.43 -15.97 22.30
N ARG A 336 -10.10 -16.98 22.90
CA ARG A 336 -11.56 -17.06 22.95
C ARG A 336 -12.19 -16.04 23.89
N ASP A 337 -11.54 -15.77 25.02
CA ASP A 337 -12.02 -14.87 26.07
C ASP A 337 -11.73 -13.39 25.75
N ARG A 338 -10.89 -13.09 24.73
CA ARG A 338 -10.69 -11.70 24.28
C ARG A 338 -12.04 -11.11 23.88
N PRO A 339 -12.45 -9.96 24.45
CA PRO A 339 -13.65 -9.28 24.00
C PRO A 339 -13.50 -8.99 22.50
N VAL A 340 -14.53 -9.31 21.73
CA VAL A 340 -14.61 -8.92 20.32
C VAL A 340 -14.64 -7.41 20.31
N SER A 341 -13.48 -6.78 20.15
CA SER A 341 -13.40 -5.35 19.89
C SER A 341 -14.15 -5.11 18.58
N GLU A 342 -15.04 -4.13 18.56
CA GLU A 342 -15.72 -3.77 17.31
C GLU A 342 -14.66 -3.50 16.25
N ALA A 343 -14.71 -4.29 15.17
CA ALA A 343 -13.75 -4.19 14.08
C ALA A 343 -13.77 -2.76 13.51
N THR A 344 -12.67 -2.07 13.63
CA THR A 344 -12.54 -0.70 13.16
C THR A 344 -12.01 -0.69 11.73
N ARG A 345 -12.72 -0.04 10.81
CA ARG A 345 -12.23 0.18 9.45
C ARG A 345 -11.49 1.50 9.34
N ILE A 346 -10.18 1.43 9.18
CA ILE A 346 -9.31 2.58 8.97
C ILE A 346 -9.17 2.82 7.47
N VAL A 347 -9.55 4.00 6.99
CA VAL A 347 -9.36 4.40 5.59
C VAL A 347 -8.35 5.53 5.55
N LEU A 348 -7.19 5.27 4.95
CA LEU A 348 -6.21 6.31 4.67
C LEU A 348 -6.75 7.15 3.51
N ARG A 349 -7.27 8.32 3.83
CA ARG A 349 -7.58 9.31 2.80
C ARG A 349 -6.38 10.24 2.68
N PRO A 350 -5.97 10.60 1.43
CA PRO A 350 -5.04 11.70 1.26
C PRO A 350 -5.61 12.90 2.03
N SER A 351 -4.76 13.58 2.79
CA SER A 351 -5.15 14.79 3.51
C SER A 351 -5.48 15.90 2.49
N THR A 352 -6.66 15.84 1.90
CA THR A 352 -7.25 17.01 1.30
C THR A 352 -7.62 17.90 2.48
N ALA A 353 -6.84 18.95 2.68
CA ALA A 353 -7.15 19.97 3.68
C ALA A 353 -8.62 20.38 3.48
N ALA A 354 -9.47 19.98 4.42
CA ALA A 354 -10.88 20.32 4.40
C ALA A 354 -10.98 21.87 4.40
N GLY A 355 -11.34 22.47 3.24
CA GLY A 355 -11.46 23.91 3.08
C GLY A 355 -10.41 24.61 2.23
N GLY A 356 -9.49 23.90 1.58
CA GLY A 356 -8.58 24.48 0.59
C GLY A 356 -9.29 24.82 -0.73
N PRO A 357 -8.72 25.71 -1.57
CA PRO A 357 -9.26 25.99 -2.89
C PRO A 357 -9.31 24.72 -3.74
N GLU A 358 -10.33 24.57 -4.59
CA GLU A 358 -10.53 23.39 -5.43
C GLU A 358 -9.35 23.13 -6.39
N PHE A 359 -8.56 24.17 -6.67
CA PHE A 359 -7.33 24.12 -7.43
C PHE A 359 -6.41 25.28 -7.05
N THR A 360 -5.14 25.17 -7.36
CA THR A 360 -4.12 26.21 -7.22
C THR A 360 -3.33 26.35 -8.52
N ILE A 361 -2.95 27.57 -8.86
CA ILE A 361 -2.11 27.85 -10.02
C ILE A 361 -0.83 28.55 -9.54
N LYS A 362 0.31 28.09 -10.04
CA LYS A 362 1.63 28.68 -9.77
C LYS A 362 2.39 28.82 -11.08
N GLU A 363 2.99 29.96 -11.27
CA GLU A 363 3.97 30.15 -12.33
C GLU A 363 5.26 29.39 -11.99
N THR A 364 5.79 28.67 -12.98
CA THR A 364 7.04 27.91 -12.89
C THR A 364 7.91 28.25 -14.08
N GLY A 365 9.20 27.91 -14.05
CA GLY A 365 10.09 28.13 -15.18
C GLY A 365 9.70 27.41 -16.49
N GLU A 366 8.75 26.46 -16.41
CA GLU A 366 8.24 25.66 -17.53
C GLU A 366 6.85 26.12 -18.00
N GLY A 367 6.23 27.12 -17.34
CA GLY A 367 4.87 27.59 -17.60
C GLY A 367 3.99 27.59 -16.36
N TRP A 368 2.69 27.66 -16.55
CA TRP A 368 1.67 27.71 -15.51
C TRP A 368 1.32 26.30 -15.00
N ARG A 369 1.55 26.04 -13.72
CA ARG A 369 1.23 24.74 -13.12
C ARG A 369 -0.07 24.77 -12.34
N VAL A 370 -1.04 23.98 -12.78
CA VAL A 370 -2.35 23.80 -12.14
C VAL A 370 -2.31 22.52 -11.30
N ARG A 371 -2.63 22.64 -10.01
CA ARG A 371 -2.75 21.53 -9.08
C ARG A 371 -4.13 21.49 -8.46
N GLY A 372 -4.67 20.33 -8.26
CA GLY A 372 -5.94 20.09 -7.59
C GLY A 372 -6.51 18.73 -7.94
N GLU A 373 -7.25 18.15 -7.00
CA GLU A 373 -7.81 16.80 -7.17
C GLU A 373 -8.73 16.70 -8.41
N LYS A 374 -9.60 17.70 -8.63
CA LYS A 374 -10.54 17.68 -9.75
C LYS A 374 -9.83 17.82 -11.11
N PRO A 375 -8.99 18.86 -11.36
CA PRO A 375 -8.29 19.03 -12.63
C PRO A 375 -7.42 17.81 -12.98
N GLU A 376 -6.61 17.34 -12.03
CA GLU A 376 -5.72 16.21 -12.23
C GLU A 376 -6.48 14.91 -12.52
N ARG A 377 -7.59 14.67 -11.82
CA ARG A 377 -8.45 13.52 -12.07
C ARG A 377 -9.08 13.57 -13.47
N TRP A 378 -9.60 14.73 -13.88
CA TRP A 378 -10.24 14.87 -15.19
C TRP A 378 -9.27 14.64 -16.34
N VAL A 379 -8.03 15.12 -16.18
CA VAL A 379 -6.94 14.86 -17.14
C VAL A 379 -6.68 13.35 -17.24
N ARG A 380 -6.54 12.65 -16.11
CA ARG A 380 -6.32 11.18 -16.12
C ARG A 380 -7.47 10.38 -16.74
N GLN A 381 -8.70 10.90 -16.67
CA GLN A 381 -9.90 10.27 -17.23
C GLN A 381 -10.13 10.58 -18.71
N THR A 382 -9.35 11.48 -19.32
CA THR A 382 -9.56 11.94 -20.70
C THR A 382 -8.75 11.10 -21.69
N ASP A 383 -9.41 10.66 -22.75
CA ASP A 383 -8.73 10.08 -23.92
C ASP A 383 -8.32 11.21 -24.86
N PHE A 384 -7.03 11.54 -24.86
CA PHE A 384 -6.47 12.60 -25.71
C PHE A 384 -6.43 12.24 -27.21
N GLY A 385 -6.75 10.99 -27.55
CA GLY A 385 -6.94 10.59 -28.94
C GLY A 385 -8.31 10.96 -29.52
N ASN A 386 -9.23 11.49 -28.67
CA ASN A 386 -10.59 11.86 -29.06
C ASN A 386 -10.86 13.34 -28.79
N ASP A 387 -11.03 14.13 -29.85
CA ASP A 387 -11.20 15.59 -29.75
C ASP A 387 -12.44 15.99 -28.92
N GLU A 388 -13.53 15.23 -29.04
CA GLU A 388 -14.74 15.49 -28.25
C GLU A 388 -14.50 15.29 -26.73
N ALA A 389 -13.64 14.31 -26.36
CA ALA A 389 -13.22 14.11 -24.97
C ALA A 389 -12.34 15.27 -24.47
N VAL A 390 -11.42 15.75 -25.32
CA VAL A 390 -10.55 16.90 -24.98
C VAL A 390 -11.38 18.17 -24.85
N GLY A 391 -12.34 18.42 -25.76
CA GLY A 391 -13.29 19.53 -25.65
C GLY A 391 -14.13 19.45 -24.38
N PHE A 392 -14.55 18.26 -23.98
CA PHE A 392 -15.28 18.07 -22.72
C PHE A 392 -14.40 18.38 -21.49
N LEU A 393 -13.10 18.01 -21.52
CA LEU A 393 -12.16 18.38 -20.47
C LEU A 393 -12.02 19.90 -20.37
N ALA A 394 -11.81 20.59 -21.49
CA ALA A 394 -11.70 22.04 -21.55
C ALA A 394 -12.95 22.74 -20.97
N ASP A 395 -14.15 22.29 -21.36
CA ASP A 395 -15.41 22.80 -20.81
C ASP A 395 -15.53 22.62 -19.28
N ARG A 396 -14.99 21.54 -18.74
CA ARG A 396 -14.97 21.28 -17.28
C ARG A 396 -13.97 22.17 -16.56
N LEU A 397 -12.77 22.37 -17.11
CA LEU A 397 -11.74 23.26 -16.54
C LEU A 397 -12.21 24.71 -16.55
N ASN A 398 -12.86 25.15 -17.63
CA ASN A 398 -13.45 26.48 -17.73
C ASN A 398 -14.56 26.69 -16.68
N ARG A 399 -15.51 25.75 -16.54
CA ARG A 399 -16.55 25.84 -15.50
C ARG A 399 -16.00 25.83 -14.07
N LEU A 400 -14.83 25.26 -13.85
CA LEU A 400 -14.15 25.30 -12.56
C LEU A 400 -13.47 26.67 -12.32
N GLY A 401 -13.33 27.50 -13.36
CA GLY A 401 -12.68 28.83 -13.30
C GLY A 401 -11.16 28.78 -13.47
N VAL A 402 -10.61 27.69 -14.02
CA VAL A 402 -9.16 27.57 -14.24
C VAL A 402 -8.69 28.60 -15.27
N GLU A 403 -9.43 28.76 -16.38
CA GLU A 403 -9.09 29.72 -17.43
C GLU A 403 -9.16 31.18 -16.92
N ASP A 404 -10.24 31.53 -16.20
CA ASP A 404 -10.39 32.87 -15.61
C ASP A 404 -9.21 33.18 -14.67
N LYS A 405 -8.81 32.20 -13.88
CA LYS A 405 -7.71 32.37 -12.93
C LYS A 405 -6.35 32.47 -13.61
N LEU A 406 -6.12 31.78 -14.73
CA LEU A 406 -4.92 31.91 -15.56
C LEU A 406 -4.83 33.32 -16.14
N LEU A 407 -5.94 33.83 -16.70
CA LEU A 407 -6.00 35.18 -17.23
C LEU A 407 -5.77 36.26 -16.15
N GLU A 408 -6.37 36.09 -14.95
CA GLU A 408 -6.12 36.99 -13.81
C GLU A 408 -4.65 37.03 -13.41
N LEU A 409 -3.92 35.91 -13.54
CA LEU A 409 -2.50 35.81 -13.22
C LEU A 409 -1.58 36.30 -14.34
N GLY A 410 -2.14 36.60 -15.53
CA GLY A 410 -1.39 37.17 -16.66
C GLY A 410 -0.93 36.15 -17.70
N ALA A 411 -1.57 34.96 -17.74
CA ALA A 411 -1.29 33.99 -18.81
C ALA A 411 -1.74 34.53 -20.17
N GLU A 412 -0.91 34.37 -21.18
CA GLU A 412 -1.15 34.79 -22.57
C GLU A 412 -1.45 33.58 -23.49
N GLU A 413 -2.09 33.83 -24.63
CA GLU A 413 -2.34 32.78 -25.62
C GLU A 413 -1.02 32.17 -26.12
N GLY A 414 -0.91 30.85 -26.04
CA GLY A 414 0.30 30.11 -26.38
C GLY A 414 1.20 29.73 -25.19
N ASP A 415 0.89 30.26 -24.00
CA ASP A 415 1.61 29.85 -22.79
C ASP A 415 1.42 28.36 -22.50
N THR A 416 2.44 27.76 -21.92
CA THR A 416 2.38 26.35 -21.51
C THR A 416 1.66 26.21 -20.18
N VAL A 417 0.63 25.38 -20.14
CA VAL A 417 -0.11 25.00 -18.92
C VAL A 417 0.12 23.53 -18.61
N LEU A 418 0.65 23.26 -17.41
CA LEU A 418 0.91 21.92 -16.90
C LEU A 418 -0.17 21.57 -15.85
N ILE A 419 -0.85 20.46 -16.03
CA ILE A 419 -1.83 19.96 -15.04
C ILE A 419 -1.30 18.67 -14.42
N GLY A 420 -0.96 18.72 -13.13
CA GLY A 420 -0.44 17.56 -12.39
C GLY A 420 0.90 17.82 -11.69
N GLU A 421 1.49 16.74 -11.17
CA GLU A 421 2.82 16.74 -10.55
C GLU A 421 3.93 16.84 -11.59
N ALA A 422 5.14 17.24 -11.16
CA ALA A 422 6.26 17.46 -12.04
C ALA A 422 6.58 16.25 -12.95
N ASP A 423 6.47 15.05 -12.38
CA ASP A 423 6.84 13.80 -13.08
C ASP A 423 5.71 13.26 -14.01
N ASN A 424 4.46 13.70 -13.80
CA ASN A 424 3.28 13.18 -14.52
C ASN A 424 2.34 14.29 -15.01
N ALA A 425 2.85 15.52 -15.19
CA ALA A 425 2.04 16.61 -15.68
C ALA A 425 1.70 16.41 -17.17
N VAL A 426 0.45 16.69 -17.53
CA VAL A 426 0.03 16.81 -18.91
C VAL A 426 0.17 18.26 -19.34
N VAL A 427 0.80 18.46 -20.48
CA VAL A 427 1.15 19.77 -21.02
C VAL A 427 0.10 20.19 -22.04
N PHE A 428 -0.40 21.42 -21.92
CA PHE A 428 -1.35 22.02 -22.82
C PHE A 428 -0.84 23.41 -23.26
N ASP A 429 -1.12 23.78 -24.50
CA ASP A 429 -0.99 25.17 -24.94
C ASP A 429 -2.22 25.96 -24.47
N PHE A 430 -2.01 27.06 -23.78
CA PHE A 430 -3.11 27.91 -23.32
C PHE A 430 -3.76 28.64 -24.49
N LYS A 431 -5.03 28.35 -24.72
CA LYS A 431 -5.88 29.09 -25.67
C LYS A 431 -7.18 29.44 -24.95
N PRO A 432 -7.36 30.70 -24.54
CA PRO A 432 -8.60 31.10 -23.89
C PRO A 432 -9.77 30.92 -24.87
N MET A 433 -10.76 30.11 -24.46
CA MET A 433 -11.95 29.88 -25.24
C MET A 433 -12.95 31.00 -24.97
N MET A 434 -13.01 32.01 -25.83
CA MET A 434 -13.97 33.13 -25.71
C MET A 434 -15.44 32.68 -25.84
N GLU A 435 -15.72 31.45 -26.25
CA GLU A 435 -17.06 30.88 -26.37
C GLU A 435 -17.23 29.64 -25.49
N ALA A 436 -17.12 29.81 -24.17
CA ALA A 436 -17.50 28.78 -23.22
C ALA A 436 -19.02 28.54 -23.32
N GLY A 437 -19.41 27.40 -23.86
CA GLY A 437 -20.79 26.98 -24.01
C GLY A 437 -21.32 26.85 -25.43
N ALA A 438 -20.62 27.27 -26.44
CA ALA A 438 -20.87 26.88 -27.81
C ALA A 438 -20.29 25.47 -28.06
N GLU A 439 -21.00 24.45 -27.67
CA GLU A 439 -20.73 23.08 -28.11
C GLU A 439 -20.98 23.03 -29.62
N LEU A 440 -19.97 23.39 -30.39
CA LEU A 440 -19.96 23.25 -31.84
C LEU A 440 -19.78 21.76 -32.17
N LEU A 441 -20.88 21.03 -32.05
CA LEU A 441 -20.90 19.59 -32.33
C LEU A 441 -20.82 19.37 -33.84
N SER A 442 -19.71 18.83 -34.28
CA SER A 442 -19.54 18.26 -35.60
C SER A 442 -20.04 16.80 -35.65
N ARG A 443 -19.37 15.95 -36.36
CA ARG A 443 -19.64 14.52 -36.34
C ARG A 443 -19.26 13.94 -34.98
N ARG A 444 -19.93 12.85 -34.60
CA ARG A 444 -19.67 12.15 -33.34
C ARG A 444 -18.21 11.78 -33.19
N GLY A 445 -17.60 12.19 -32.07
CA GLY A 445 -16.17 11.98 -31.79
C GLY A 445 -15.26 13.11 -32.29
N GLU A 446 -15.80 14.13 -32.94
CA GLU A 446 -15.07 15.28 -33.47
C GLU A 446 -15.53 16.57 -32.75
N ASP A 447 -14.62 17.51 -32.55
CA ASP A 447 -14.90 18.85 -32.07
C ASP A 447 -14.30 19.88 -33.02
N HIS A 448 -15.13 20.75 -33.61
CA HIS A 448 -14.69 21.76 -34.59
C HIS A 448 -13.61 22.70 -34.08
N ARG A 449 -13.50 22.88 -32.76
CA ARG A 449 -12.45 23.71 -32.16
C ARG A 449 -11.04 23.18 -32.43
N PHE A 450 -10.92 21.88 -32.74
CA PHE A 450 -9.63 21.18 -33.00
C PHE A 450 -9.43 20.79 -34.47
N GLU A 451 -10.43 20.95 -35.33
CA GLU A 451 -10.31 20.61 -36.78
C GLU A 451 -9.18 21.38 -37.45
N GLN A 452 -9.06 22.71 -37.19
CA GLN A 452 -7.98 23.52 -37.77
C GLN A 452 -6.60 23.08 -37.28
N GLN A 453 -6.47 22.66 -36.02
CA GLN A 453 -5.20 22.20 -35.46
C GLN A 453 -4.77 20.85 -36.03
N ARG A 454 -5.72 19.91 -36.22
CA ARG A 454 -5.43 18.61 -36.87
C ARG A 454 -4.96 18.80 -38.29
N GLN A 455 -5.61 19.65 -39.06
CA GLN A 455 -5.23 19.93 -40.44
C GLN A 455 -3.84 20.61 -40.47
N ALA A 456 -3.56 21.54 -39.58
CA ALA A 456 -2.22 22.16 -39.46
C ALA A 456 -1.15 21.14 -39.04
N ALA A 457 -1.42 20.28 -38.02
CA ALA A 457 -0.49 19.24 -37.58
C ALA A 457 -0.26 18.18 -38.67
N MET A 458 -1.29 17.74 -39.37
CA MET A 458 -1.15 16.82 -40.48
C MET A 458 -0.36 17.42 -41.63
N ARG A 459 -0.58 18.71 -41.95
CA ARG A 459 0.19 19.45 -42.95
C ARG A 459 1.66 19.55 -42.56
N ARG A 460 1.97 19.99 -41.33
CA ARG A 460 3.35 20.06 -40.83
C ARG A 460 4.04 18.71 -40.92
N ARG A 461 3.36 17.64 -40.53
CA ARG A 461 3.90 16.27 -40.60
C ARG A 461 4.13 15.80 -42.02
N ALA A 462 3.21 16.08 -42.96
CA ALA A 462 3.35 15.74 -44.37
C ALA A 462 4.53 16.51 -45.01
N ILE A 463 4.68 17.81 -44.64
CA ILE A 463 5.81 18.64 -45.11
C ILE A 463 7.14 18.09 -44.52
N ASP A 464 7.18 17.74 -43.25
CA ASP A 464 8.40 17.21 -42.61
C ASP A 464 8.80 15.85 -43.18
N GLU A 465 7.84 14.97 -43.47
CA GLU A 465 8.09 13.67 -44.05
C GLU A 465 8.60 13.79 -45.49
N ALA A 466 7.97 14.66 -46.30
CA ALA A 466 8.41 14.94 -47.65
C ALA A 466 9.76 15.70 -47.69
N PHE A 467 10.04 16.53 -46.71
CA PHE A 467 11.32 17.24 -46.58
C PHE A 467 12.49 16.29 -46.27
N ARG A 468 12.26 15.19 -45.55
CA ARG A 468 13.29 14.14 -45.35
C ARG A 468 13.73 13.45 -46.63
N THR A 469 12.85 13.39 -47.62
CA THR A 469 13.09 12.72 -48.92
C THR A 469 13.24 13.71 -50.07
N ARG A 470 13.54 15.00 -49.77
CA ARG A 470 13.64 16.08 -50.77
C ARG A 470 14.80 15.94 -51.75
N ALA A 471 14.69 16.58 -52.89
CA ALA A 471 15.77 16.72 -53.83
C ALA A 471 16.87 17.70 -53.30
N PRO A 472 18.17 17.51 -53.63
CA PRO A 472 19.22 18.40 -53.17
C PRO A 472 18.94 19.85 -53.55
N GLY A 473 18.88 20.77 -52.57
CA GLY A 473 18.61 22.20 -52.79
C GLY A 473 17.15 22.64 -52.66
N GLU A 474 16.20 21.71 -52.41
CA GLU A 474 14.77 22.02 -52.22
C GLU A 474 14.54 22.52 -50.78
N THR A 475 13.90 23.69 -50.63
CA THR A 475 13.55 24.24 -49.31
C THR A 475 12.24 23.66 -48.77
N ARG A 476 11.93 23.87 -47.48
CA ARG A 476 10.63 23.49 -46.88
C ARG A 476 9.45 24.15 -47.60
N ALA A 477 9.63 25.41 -48.00
CA ALA A 477 8.65 26.16 -48.78
C ALA A 477 8.36 25.50 -50.15
N ASP A 478 9.40 25.04 -50.86
CA ASP A 478 9.27 24.38 -52.14
C ASP A 478 8.57 23.00 -52.00
N VAL A 479 8.91 22.25 -50.95
CA VAL A 479 8.24 20.98 -50.61
C VAL A 479 6.76 21.20 -50.30
N ALA A 480 6.42 22.24 -49.52
CA ALA A 480 5.03 22.56 -49.21
C ALA A 480 4.23 22.99 -50.44
N ARG A 481 4.82 23.80 -51.35
CA ARG A 481 4.21 24.16 -52.61
C ARG A 481 3.97 22.93 -53.49
N ARG A 482 4.97 22.07 -53.59
CA ARG A 482 4.85 20.82 -54.35
C ARG A 482 3.76 19.89 -53.84
N LEU A 483 3.61 19.77 -52.52
CA LEU A 483 2.56 18.98 -51.88
C LEU A 483 1.17 19.60 -52.09
N ALA A 484 1.07 20.92 -52.13
CA ALA A 484 -0.16 21.64 -52.40
C ALA A 484 -0.57 21.51 -53.88
N GLU A 485 0.35 21.64 -54.82
CA GLU A 485 0.14 21.42 -56.27
C GLU A 485 -0.29 19.97 -56.54
N ALA A 486 0.24 19.02 -55.78
CA ALA A 486 -0.17 17.61 -55.84
C ALA A 486 -1.52 17.31 -55.16
N GLY A 487 -2.16 18.32 -54.55
CA GLY A 487 -3.45 18.14 -53.84
C GLY A 487 -3.35 17.33 -52.54
N THR A 488 -2.13 17.17 -52.00
CA THR A 488 -1.89 16.38 -50.80
C THR A 488 -2.15 17.20 -49.54
N ILE A 489 -1.94 18.51 -49.60
CA ILE A 489 -2.21 19.45 -48.48
C ILE A 489 -2.87 20.72 -49.05
N GLU A 490 -3.68 21.40 -48.21
CA GLU A 490 -4.18 22.75 -48.49
C GLU A 490 -3.30 23.76 -47.73
N LEU A 491 -2.81 24.81 -48.39
CA LEU A 491 -2.06 25.89 -47.79
C LEU A 491 -3.02 26.97 -47.30
N ASP A 492 -3.23 27.03 -45.95
CA ASP A 492 -3.97 28.12 -45.32
C ASP A 492 -3.06 29.37 -45.16
N ASP A 493 -3.70 30.46 -44.73
CA ASP A 493 -3.00 31.76 -44.59
C ASP A 493 -1.92 31.71 -43.49
N GLU A 494 -2.05 30.87 -42.46
CA GLU A 494 -1.05 30.68 -41.42
C GLU A 494 0.17 29.95 -41.94
N THR A 495 -0.01 28.84 -42.64
CA THR A 495 1.08 28.10 -43.28
C THR A 495 1.79 28.91 -44.35
N ARG A 496 1.07 29.77 -45.11
CA ARG A 496 1.66 30.68 -46.07
C ARG A 496 2.54 31.75 -45.38
N ARG A 497 2.08 32.28 -44.25
CA ARG A 497 2.90 33.23 -43.44
C ARG A 497 4.13 32.55 -42.85
N GLU A 498 4.01 31.38 -42.28
CA GLU A 498 5.13 30.59 -41.76
C GLU A 498 6.18 30.27 -42.85
N LEU A 499 5.75 30.00 -44.07
CA LEU A 499 6.66 29.73 -45.19
C LEU A 499 7.29 30.99 -45.79
N ASP A 500 6.63 32.15 -45.72
CA ASP A 500 7.15 33.43 -46.22
C ASP A 500 8.08 34.11 -45.19
N LEU A 501 7.99 33.81 -43.89
CA LEU A 501 8.85 34.32 -42.81
C LEU A 501 10.22 33.65 -42.75
N GLY A 502 10.60 32.84 -43.72
CA GLY A 502 11.93 32.24 -43.82
C GLY A 502 12.30 31.48 -42.55
N TRP A 503 12.07 30.22 -42.56
CA TRP A 503 12.60 29.33 -41.56
C TRP A 503 14.13 29.42 -41.59
N ASP A 504 14.74 29.93 -40.53
CA ASP A 504 16.18 29.86 -40.35
C ASP A 504 16.57 28.36 -40.35
N GLU A 505 17.40 27.98 -41.32
CA GLU A 505 17.92 26.66 -41.50
C GLU A 505 18.90 26.31 -40.35
N GLU A 506 18.44 25.86 -39.22
CA GLU A 506 19.21 24.94 -38.40
C GLU A 506 18.88 23.54 -38.81
N ASP A 507 19.71 22.96 -39.66
CA ASP A 507 19.72 21.56 -40.05
C ASP A 507 20.19 20.68 -38.85
N PRO A 508 19.35 19.92 -38.16
CA PRO A 508 19.79 19.06 -37.07
C PRO A 508 20.33 17.71 -37.59
N GLY A 509 21.13 17.72 -38.61
CA GLY A 509 21.51 16.46 -39.25
C GLY A 509 22.93 16.44 -39.82
N THR A 510 23.98 16.81 -39.07
CA THR A 510 25.34 16.33 -39.38
C THR A 510 26.17 16.34 -38.08
N ASP A 511 25.93 15.36 -37.23
CA ASP A 511 26.97 14.88 -36.34
C ASP A 511 27.06 13.34 -36.46
N ALA A 512 27.62 12.94 -37.59
CA ALA A 512 28.22 11.62 -37.72
C ALA A 512 29.70 11.80 -37.38
N GLY A 513 30.01 11.88 -36.10
CA GLY A 513 31.36 11.85 -35.57
C GLY A 513 32.00 10.52 -35.90
N ASP A 514 32.92 10.62 -36.84
CA ASP A 514 34.04 9.71 -37.05
C ASP A 514 34.81 9.55 -35.74
N ASP A 515 34.79 8.43 -35.14
CA ASP A 515 35.76 8.08 -34.10
C ASP A 515 36.41 6.74 -34.41
N GLN A 516 37.51 6.86 -35.14
CA GLN A 516 38.59 5.91 -35.14
C GLN A 516 39.62 6.39 -34.09
N ARG A 517 39.60 5.74 -32.91
CA ARG A 517 40.83 5.21 -32.27
C ARG A 517 40.51 4.49 -30.97
#